data_01d4c2bbc2b1f59555a7f2a67ef3c96e
#
_entry.id   01d4c2bbc2b1f59555a7f2a67ef3c96e
#
_cell.length_a   1.000
_cell.length_b   1.000
_cell.length_c   1.000
_cell.angle_alpha   90.00
_cell.angle_beta   90.00
_cell.angle_gamma   90.00
#
_symmetry.space_group_name_H-M   'P 1'
#
loop_
_entity.id
_entity.type
_entity.pdbx_description
1 polymer ?
#
loop_
_entity_poly.entity_id
_entity_poly.type
_entity_poly.pdbx_seq_one_letter_code
_entity_poly.pdbx_strand_id
1 'polypeptide(L)'
;WHLREAIGGDQSRYQRVVFNEITETAIKAAFANPGELDMDHVNAQQARRFLDRVVGFMVSPLLWAKIARGLSAGRVQSVAVKLVVERERIIRAFVPDEYWELKADVVNNQSKPLLLHVHKQNGDEYKPVNQQQSEAAVALLEKQKFVVQQRQDKPTSSKPSAPYITSTLQQAASTRLGFGVKKTMMLAQRLYEAGYITYMRTDSTNLSKDAVGNCRDYIEKSYGKEYLPDNPIGYSSKDGAQEAHEAIRPSQVALKSAQLSNMERDSERLYELIWRQFVACQMLPALFTSTTIVVEAGDFSLRTRGRIMRFDGYSRVQPSASKKDEDLILPDVNKGDVLTLKQLSPSQHFTKAAPRFSEASLVKELEKQGIGRPS
;
A
#
# COMPACT_ATOMS: atom_id res chain seq x y z
N TRP A 1 -20.86 29.38 3.82
CA TRP A 1 -21.44 29.97 5.04
C TRP A 1 -20.70 31.22 5.46
N HIS A 2 -19.39 31.22 5.67
CA HIS A 2 -18.65 32.42 6.08
C HIS A 2 -18.79 33.60 5.11
N LEU A 3 -18.78 33.35 3.80
CA LEU A 3 -19.00 34.42 2.81
C LEU A 3 -20.44 34.99 2.91
N ARG A 4 -21.42 34.10 3.07
CA ARG A 4 -22.82 34.52 3.26
C ARG A 4 -22.98 35.40 4.48
N GLU A 5 -22.40 35.01 5.64
CA GLU A 5 -22.45 35.80 6.87
C GLU A 5 -21.72 37.15 6.75
N ALA A 6 -20.61 37.18 6.01
CA ALA A 6 -19.83 38.40 5.83
C ALA A 6 -20.49 39.39 4.84
N ILE A 7 -21.13 38.90 3.78
CA ILE A 7 -21.79 39.72 2.75
C ILE A 7 -23.17 40.14 3.25
N GLY A 8 -23.88 39.25 3.97
CA GLY A 8 -25.26 39.50 4.42
C GLY A 8 -26.30 39.51 3.29
N GLY A 9 -27.52 39.95 3.60
CA GLY A 9 -28.62 40.08 2.63
C GLY A 9 -29.52 38.85 2.57
N ASP A 10 -30.33 38.76 1.51
CA ASP A 10 -31.32 37.71 1.35
C ASP A 10 -30.67 36.35 1.14
N GLN A 11 -31.07 35.38 1.95
CA GLN A 11 -30.53 34.00 1.93
C GLN A 11 -30.83 33.26 0.63
N SER A 12 -31.91 33.58 -0.07
CA SER A 12 -32.29 32.98 -1.33
C SER A 12 -31.30 33.24 -2.47
N ARG A 13 -30.43 34.26 -2.29
CA ARG A 13 -29.39 34.63 -3.28
C ARG A 13 -28.14 33.77 -3.20
N TYR A 14 -28.03 32.90 -2.20
CA TYR A 14 -26.84 32.04 -1.98
C TYR A 14 -27.16 30.61 -2.29
N GLN A 15 -26.36 30.03 -3.15
CA GLN A 15 -26.43 28.60 -3.49
C GLN A 15 -25.09 27.94 -3.28
N ARG A 16 -25.10 26.65 -2.93
CA ARG A 16 -23.90 25.84 -2.75
C ARG A 16 -23.66 25.02 -4.02
N VAL A 17 -22.49 25.19 -4.60
CA VAL A 17 -22.03 24.40 -5.75
C VAL A 17 -20.87 23.52 -5.28
N VAL A 18 -20.93 22.22 -5.56
CA VAL A 18 -19.90 21.24 -5.17
C VAL A 18 -19.43 20.48 -6.39
N PHE A 19 -18.12 20.43 -6.59
CA PHE A 19 -17.48 19.64 -7.64
C PHE A 19 -16.18 19.01 -7.11
N ASN A 20 -15.85 17.82 -7.60
CA ASN A 20 -14.69 17.05 -7.13
C ASN A 20 -13.50 17.13 -8.09
N GLU A 21 -13.71 17.72 -9.28
CA GLU A 21 -12.66 17.95 -10.28
C GLU A 21 -12.86 19.30 -10.96
N ILE A 22 -11.77 19.90 -11.41
CA ILE A 22 -11.79 21.19 -12.12
C ILE A 22 -11.76 20.91 -13.63
N THR A 23 -12.88 20.43 -14.15
CA THR A 23 -13.12 20.26 -15.59
C THR A 23 -14.34 21.05 -16.01
N GLU A 24 -14.38 21.45 -17.29
CA GLU A 24 -15.52 22.22 -17.83
C GLU A 24 -16.86 21.47 -17.63
N THR A 25 -16.85 20.16 -17.88
CA THR A 25 -18.03 19.29 -17.73
C THR A 25 -18.51 19.24 -16.29
N ALA A 26 -17.60 18.96 -15.33
CA ALA A 26 -17.95 18.86 -13.92
C ALA A 26 -18.44 20.19 -13.35
N ILE A 27 -17.80 21.29 -13.71
CA ILE A 27 -18.21 22.62 -13.28
C ILE A 27 -19.61 22.96 -13.83
N LYS A 28 -19.86 22.78 -15.14
CA LYS A 28 -21.19 23.05 -15.75
C LYS A 28 -22.28 22.18 -15.10
N ALA A 29 -22.01 20.89 -14.86
CA ALA A 29 -22.96 19.99 -14.21
C ALA A 29 -23.26 20.42 -12.76
N ALA A 30 -22.26 20.87 -12.02
CA ALA A 30 -22.42 21.33 -10.65
C ALA A 30 -23.23 22.66 -10.58
N PHE A 31 -22.99 23.57 -11.50
CA PHE A 31 -23.77 24.81 -11.58
C PHE A 31 -25.21 24.60 -12.09
N ALA A 32 -25.46 23.56 -12.88
CA ALA A 32 -26.81 23.20 -13.31
C ALA A 32 -27.63 22.58 -12.15
N ASN A 33 -27.00 22.06 -11.11
CA ASN A 33 -27.63 21.42 -9.96
C ASN A 33 -27.11 21.99 -8.64
N PRO A 34 -27.31 23.27 -8.34
CA PRO A 34 -26.86 23.85 -7.09
C PRO A 34 -27.71 23.33 -5.93
N GLY A 35 -27.06 23.13 -4.78
CA GLY A 35 -27.69 22.72 -3.53
C GLY A 35 -27.83 23.89 -2.54
N GLU A 36 -28.49 23.61 -1.43
CA GLU A 36 -28.58 24.52 -0.29
C GLU A 36 -27.38 24.35 0.67
N LEU A 37 -27.21 25.34 1.55
CA LEU A 37 -26.24 25.27 2.63
C LEU A 37 -26.72 24.28 3.69
N ASP A 38 -25.95 23.22 3.88
CA ASP A 38 -26.17 22.24 4.93
C ASP A 38 -25.60 22.77 6.26
N MET A 39 -26.50 23.16 7.17
CA MET A 39 -26.14 23.72 8.47
C MET A 39 -25.55 22.67 9.42
N ASP A 40 -25.83 21.39 9.24
CA ASP A 40 -25.23 20.33 10.06
C ASP A 40 -23.74 20.18 9.75
N HIS A 41 -23.38 20.25 8.46
CA HIS A 41 -21.97 20.31 8.04
C HIS A 41 -21.27 21.58 8.55
N VAL A 42 -21.94 22.74 8.54
CA VAL A 42 -21.40 23.99 9.09
C VAL A 42 -21.15 23.84 10.59
N ASN A 43 -22.14 23.35 11.35
CA ASN A 43 -22.05 23.17 12.79
C ASN A 43 -20.96 22.16 13.16
N ALA A 44 -20.84 21.04 12.43
CA ALA A 44 -19.79 20.04 12.64
C ALA A 44 -18.40 20.63 12.42
N GLN A 45 -18.22 21.45 11.37
CA GLN A 45 -16.95 22.13 11.10
C GLN A 45 -16.61 23.17 12.18
N GLN A 46 -17.60 23.94 12.64
CA GLN A 46 -17.41 24.90 13.71
C GLN A 46 -17.08 24.22 15.05
N ALA A 47 -17.80 23.17 15.41
CA ALA A 47 -17.53 22.39 16.61
C ALA A 47 -16.10 21.83 16.62
N ARG A 48 -15.65 21.30 15.46
CA ARG A 48 -14.25 20.85 15.30
C ARG A 48 -13.25 21.98 15.50
N ARG A 49 -13.49 23.13 14.87
CA ARG A 49 -12.61 24.31 14.99
C ARG A 49 -12.56 24.84 16.44
N PHE A 50 -13.71 24.88 17.09
CA PHE A 50 -13.83 25.29 18.48
C PHE A 50 -13.05 24.34 19.39
N LEU A 51 -13.23 23.02 19.23
CA LEU A 51 -12.52 22.01 20.00
C LEU A 51 -10.99 22.11 19.81
N ASP A 52 -10.52 22.29 18.58
CA ASP A 52 -9.08 22.47 18.31
C ASP A 52 -8.51 23.71 19.01
N ARG A 53 -9.27 24.81 19.06
CA ARG A 53 -8.88 26.03 19.78
C ARG A 53 -8.86 25.82 21.28
N VAL A 54 -9.92 25.25 21.86
CA VAL A 54 -10.00 24.99 23.30
C VAL A 54 -8.84 24.10 23.75
N VAL A 55 -8.62 22.97 23.08
CA VAL A 55 -7.50 22.06 23.40
C VAL A 55 -6.16 22.79 23.24
N GLY A 56 -5.96 23.52 22.15
CA GLY A 56 -4.74 24.28 21.93
C GLY A 56 -4.46 25.32 23.01
N PHE A 57 -5.44 26.16 23.33
CA PHE A 57 -5.27 27.24 24.30
C PHE A 57 -5.19 26.77 25.77
N MET A 58 -5.88 25.69 26.12
CA MET A 58 -5.85 25.17 27.49
C MET A 58 -4.62 24.30 27.80
N VAL A 59 -4.20 23.47 26.83
CA VAL A 59 -3.13 22.49 27.05
C VAL A 59 -1.75 23.04 26.69
N SER A 60 -1.63 23.91 25.68
CA SER A 60 -0.31 24.47 25.29
C SER A 60 0.39 25.24 26.43
N PRO A 61 -0.28 26.10 27.23
CA PRO A 61 0.35 26.75 28.37
C PRO A 61 0.86 25.76 29.41
N LEU A 62 0.15 24.63 29.60
CA LEU A 62 0.59 23.58 30.52
C LEU A 62 1.91 22.94 30.04
N LEU A 63 2.04 22.72 28.71
CA LEU A 63 3.28 22.25 28.12
C LEU A 63 4.40 23.28 28.31
N TRP A 64 4.12 24.58 28.19
CA TRP A 64 5.12 25.63 28.41
C TRP A 64 5.62 25.69 29.83
N ALA A 65 4.72 25.47 30.78
CA ALA A 65 5.07 25.48 32.20
C ALA A 65 5.84 24.23 32.65
N LYS A 66 5.57 23.09 32.04
CA LYS A 66 6.09 21.78 32.50
C LYS A 66 7.23 21.23 31.65
N ILE A 67 7.33 21.63 30.38
CA ILE A 67 8.28 21.04 29.43
C ILE A 67 9.15 22.14 28.79
N ALA A 68 8.61 22.92 27.84
CA ALA A 68 9.33 24.00 27.16
C ALA A 68 8.38 24.98 26.49
N ARG A 69 8.78 26.27 26.41
CA ARG A 69 8.03 27.31 25.68
C ARG A 69 7.99 26.99 24.19
N GLY A 70 6.90 27.38 23.50
CA GLY A 70 6.72 27.24 22.06
C GLY A 70 6.13 25.89 21.62
N LEU A 71 5.93 24.93 22.54
CA LEU A 71 5.24 23.69 22.24
C LEU A 71 3.74 23.93 22.08
N SER A 72 3.09 23.16 21.21
CA SER A 72 1.64 23.21 21.02
C SER A 72 0.99 21.84 21.19
N ALA A 73 -0.17 21.82 21.82
CA ALA A 73 -1.03 20.65 21.91
C ALA A 73 -2.09 20.66 20.81
N GLY A 74 -2.51 19.48 20.36
CA GLY A 74 -3.57 19.33 19.37
C GLY A 74 -4.07 17.89 19.32
N ARG A 75 -5.30 17.69 18.87
CA ARG A 75 -5.98 16.39 18.88
C ARG A 75 -5.22 15.28 18.15
N VAL A 76 -4.71 15.57 16.98
CA VAL A 76 -3.97 14.59 16.16
C VAL A 76 -2.50 14.56 16.53
N GLN A 77 -1.85 15.72 16.65
CA GLN A 77 -0.41 15.80 16.92
C GLN A 77 -0.03 15.17 18.25
N SER A 78 -0.85 15.35 19.31
CA SER A 78 -0.57 14.77 20.62
C SER A 78 -0.67 13.23 20.58
N VAL A 79 -1.63 12.69 19.82
CA VAL A 79 -1.75 11.24 19.63
C VAL A 79 -0.60 10.71 18.76
N ALA A 80 -0.21 11.43 17.72
CA ALA A 80 0.95 11.05 16.89
C ALA A 80 2.23 10.96 17.74
N VAL A 81 2.48 11.95 18.62
CA VAL A 81 3.61 11.92 19.57
C VAL A 81 3.52 10.72 20.50
N LYS A 82 2.32 10.44 21.06
CA LYS A 82 2.10 9.26 21.91
C LYS A 82 2.46 7.97 21.19
N LEU A 83 2.01 7.77 19.95
CA LEU A 83 2.33 6.58 19.17
C LEU A 83 3.83 6.43 18.91
N VAL A 84 4.52 7.53 18.60
CA VAL A 84 5.98 7.53 18.42
C VAL A 84 6.71 7.16 19.72
N VAL A 85 6.28 7.71 20.85
CA VAL A 85 6.87 7.40 22.17
C VAL A 85 6.62 5.93 22.57
N GLU A 86 5.41 5.42 22.36
CA GLU A 86 5.07 4.03 22.63
C GLU A 86 5.90 3.08 21.74
N ARG A 87 6.06 3.41 20.48
CA ARG A 87 6.92 2.67 19.55
C ARG A 87 8.37 2.66 20.03
N GLU A 88 8.90 3.79 20.46
CA GLU A 88 10.27 3.88 20.96
C GLU A 88 10.46 3.07 22.26
N ARG A 89 9.45 3.05 23.16
CA ARG A 89 9.48 2.20 24.36
C ARG A 89 9.54 0.71 24.02
N ILE A 90 8.73 0.27 23.04
CA ILE A 90 8.75 -1.12 22.53
C ILE A 90 10.13 -1.46 21.94
N ILE A 91 10.72 -0.55 21.15
CA ILE A 91 12.03 -0.74 20.54
C ILE A 91 13.12 -0.88 21.63
N ARG A 92 13.08 -0.02 22.67
CA ARG A 92 14.08 -0.03 23.76
C ARG A 92 13.95 -1.25 24.68
N ALA A 93 12.73 -1.74 24.85
CA ALA A 93 12.46 -2.93 25.66
C ALA A 93 12.73 -4.25 24.91
N PHE A 94 12.94 -4.18 23.59
CA PHE A 94 13.12 -5.37 22.77
C PHE A 94 14.48 -6.01 23.03
N VAL A 95 14.47 -7.31 23.30
CA VAL A 95 15.67 -8.14 23.42
C VAL A 95 15.75 -9.01 22.17
N PRO A 96 16.83 -8.92 21.39
CA PRO A 96 17.00 -9.77 20.21
C PRO A 96 17.19 -11.24 20.59
N ASP A 97 16.42 -12.12 19.96
CA ASP A 97 16.60 -13.57 20.05
C ASP A 97 17.45 -14.05 18.88
N GLU A 98 18.44 -14.89 19.18
CA GLU A 98 19.25 -15.57 18.19
C GLU A 98 18.46 -16.69 17.54
N TYR A 99 18.61 -16.84 16.22
CA TYR A 99 18.14 -17.99 15.48
C TYR A 99 19.02 -18.25 14.26
N TRP A 100 18.95 -19.45 13.75
CA TRP A 100 19.70 -19.87 12.59
C TRP A 100 18.78 -20.34 11.47
N GLU A 101 19.17 -20.04 10.24
CA GLU A 101 18.55 -20.57 9.04
C GLU A 101 19.51 -21.55 8.37
N LEU A 102 19.00 -22.73 8.00
CA LEU A 102 19.75 -23.75 7.30
C LEU A 102 19.25 -23.84 5.87
N LYS A 103 20.16 -23.65 4.92
CA LYS A 103 19.89 -23.77 3.49
C LYS A 103 20.71 -24.92 2.92
N ALA A 104 20.11 -25.65 1.98
CA ALA A 104 20.78 -26.73 1.25
C ALA A 104 20.77 -26.39 -0.25
N ASP A 105 21.94 -26.25 -0.81
CA ASP A 105 22.13 -26.18 -2.25
C ASP A 105 22.18 -27.61 -2.78
N VAL A 106 21.20 -27.98 -3.61
CA VAL A 106 21.09 -29.32 -4.18
C VAL A 106 20.94 -29.20 -5.70
N VAL A 107 21.24 -30.30 -6.41
CA VAL A 107 20.99 -30.41 -7.85
C VAL A 107 20.12 -31.63 -8.16
N ASN A 108 19.28 -31.49 -9.19
CA ASN A 108 18.51 -32.61 -9.71
C ASN A 108 19.36 -33.49 -10.65
N ASN A 109 18.79 -34.56 -11.20
CA ASN A 109 19.46 -35.50 -12.14
C ASN A 109 19.98 -34.83 -13.42
N GLN A 110 19.48 -33.63 -13.75
CA GLN A 110 19.93 -32.81 -14.87
C GLN A 110 20.97 -31.77 -14.47
N SER A 111 21.53 -31.86 -13.28
CA SER A 111 22.46 -30.87 -12.68
C SER A 111 21.90 -29.46 -12.54
N LYS A 112 20.58 -29.30 -12.54
CA LYS A 112 19.93 -27.99 -12.32
C LYS A 112 19.85 -27.68 -10.82
N PRO A 113 20.25 -26.48 -10.38
CA PRO A 113 20.31 -26.14 -8.98
C PRO A 113 18.93 -25.86 -8.37
N LEU A 114 18.76 -26.26 -7.10
CA LEU A 114 17.67 -25.86 -6.22
C LEU A 114 18.24 -25.42 -4.88
N LEU A 115 17.73 -24.30 -4.37
CA LEU A 115 17.99 -23.85 -3.01
C LEU A 115 16.81 -24.25 -2.13
N LEU A 116 17.06 -25.10 -1.14
CA LEU A 116 16.07 -25.58 -0.20
C LEU A 116 16.30 -24.94 1.18
N HIS A 117 15.21 -24.66 1.89
CA HIS A 117 15.25 -24.17 3.27
C HIS A 117 14.73 -25.25 4.21
N VAL A 118 15.52 -25.60 5.24
CA VAL A 118 15.05 -26.47 6.32
C VAL A 118 13.94 -25.74 7.07
N HIS A 119 12.82 -26.39 7.29
CA HIS A 119 11.69 -25.78 7.98
C HIS A 119 11.03 -26.67 9.01
N LYS A 120 11.30 -28.00 9.00
CA LYS A 120 10.79 -28.94 9.98
C LYS A 120 11.84 -29.98 10.36
N GLN A 121 11.72 -30.47 11.59
CA GLN A 121 12.37 -31.66 12.07
C GLN A 121 11.38 -32.54 12.85
N ASN A 122 11.30 -33.82 12.57
CA ASN A 122 10.33 -34.76 13.15
C ASN A 122 8.86 -34.31 13.02
N GLY A 123 8.54 -33.57 11.93
CA GLY A 123 7.18 -33.04 11.68
C GLY A 123 6.91 -31.64 12.27
N ASP A 124 7.67 -31.19 13.25
CA ASP A 124 7.51 -29.90 13.91
C ASP A 124 8.36 -28.81 13.26
N GLU A 125 7.96 -27.55 13.42
CA GLU A 125 8.73 -26.40 12.94
C GLU A 125 10.13 -26.40 13.59
N TYR A 126 11.16 -26.33 12.76
CA TYR A 126 12.55 -26.37 13.21
C TYR A 126 13.27 -25.07 12.89
N LYS A 127 13.77 -24.44 13.95
CA LYS A 127 14.53 -23.22 13.89
C LYS A 127 15.59 -23.25 14.98
N PRO A 128 16.87 -23.58 14.66
CA PRO A 128 17.93 -23.62 15.65
C PRO A 128 18.09 -22.28 16.35
N VAL A 129 18.26 -22.27 17.65
CA VAL A 129 18.38 -21.07 18.48
C VAL A 129 19.82 -20.75 18.89
N ASN A 130 20.77 -21.58 18.48
CA ASN A 130 22.21 -21.38 18.71
C ASN A 130 23.05 -22.14 17.68
N GLN A 131 24.34 -21.82 17.65
CA GLN A 131 25.30 -22.42 16.74
C GLN A 131 25.41 -23.95 16.93
N GLN A 132 25.42 -24.46 18.15
CA GLN A 132 25.55 -25.90 18.44
C GLN A 132 24.39 -26.71 17.81
N GLN A 133 23.15 -26.23 17.93
CA GLN A 133 22.01 -26.89 17.29
C GLN A 133 22.11 -26.85 15.78
N SER A 134 22.58 -25.72 15.22
CA SER A 134 22.76 -25.55 13.78
C SER A 134 23.82 -26.52 13.24
N GLU A 135 24.98 -26.63 13.90
CA GLU A 135 26.06 -27.55 13.53
C GLU A 135 25.65 -29.03 13.66
N ALA A 136 24.90 -29.36 14.71
CA ALA A 136 24.36 -30.72 14.88
C ALA A 136 23.40 -31.08 13.73
N ALA A 137 22.55 -30.18 13.32
CA ALA A 137 21.63 -30.40 12.19
C ALA A 137 22.38 -30.53 10.86
N VAL A 138 23.43 -29.73 10.64
CA VAL A 138 24.30 -29.84 9.45
C VAL A 138 24.95 -31.22 9.40
N ALA A 139 25.56 -31.68 10.51
CA ALA A 139 26.22 -32.98 10.57
C ALA A 139 25.27 -34.17 10.35
N LEU A 140 24.00 -34.03 10.71
CA LEU A 140 22.95 -35.00 10.41
C LEU A 140 22.54 -34.97 8.94
N LEU A 141 22.29 -33.79 8.40
CA LEU A 141 21.83 -33.59 7.02
C LEU A 141 22.86 -34.02 5.98
N GLU A 142 24.16 -33.82 6.23
CA GLU A 142 25.24 -34.25 5.33
C GLU A 142 25.23 -35.76 5.04
N LYS A 143 24.70 -36.56 5.97
CA LYS A 143 24.62 -38.01 5.86
C LYS A 143 23.32 -38.51 5.24
N GLN A 144 22.36 -37.62 4.96
CA GLN A 144 21.04 -38.02 4.50
C GLN A 144 20.91 -37.98 2.96
N LYS A 145 19.98 -38.76 2.46
CA LYS A 145 19.52 -38.67 1.08
C LYS A 145 18.40 -37.63 1.00
N PHE A 146 18.50 -36.72 0.05
CA PHE A 146 17.50 -35.70 -0.20
C PHE A 146 16.47 -36.23 -1.22
N VAL A 147 15.28 -36.60 -0.78
CA VAL A 147 14.25 -37.22 -1.60
C VAL A 147 13.07 -36.28 -1.75
N VAL A 148 12.66 -36.01 -2.96
CA VAL A 148 11.47 -35.20 -3.24
C VAL A 148 10.21 -35.92 -2.75
N GLN A 149 9.58 -35.38 -1.72
CA GLN A 149 8.34 -35.94 -1.17
C GLN A 149 7.10 -35.44 -1.89
N GLN A 150 7.13 -34.16 -2.27
CA GLN A 150 5.99 -33.53 -2.91
C GLN A 150 6.43 -32.40 -3.84
N ARG A 151 5.78 -32.34 -5.01
CA ARG A 151 5.73 -31.14 -5.85
C ARG A 151 4.28 -30.75 -6.01
N GLN A 152 3.98 -29.48 -5.76
CA GLN A 152 2.63 -28.95 -5.88
C GLN A 152 2.65 -27.64 -6.67
N ASP A 153 1.94 -27.64 -7.79
CA ASP A 153 1.68 -26.46 -8.60
C ASP A 153 0.27 -25.96 -8.34
N LYS A 154 0.16 -24.68 -7.93
CA LYS A 154 -1.13 -24.04 -7.65
C LYS A 154 -1.28 -22.74 -8.44
N PRO A 155 -2.44 -22.51 -9.08
CA PRO A 155 -2.77 -21.21 -9.61
C PRO A 155 -2.90 -20.21 -8.46
N THR A 156 -2.28 -19.04 -8.59
CA THR A 156 -2.39 -17.93 -7.67
C THR A 156 -2.62 -16.64 -8.44
N SER A 157 -3.23 -15.66 -7.80
CA SER A 157 -3.49 -14.36 -8.43
C SER A 157 -3.09 -13.21 -7.50
N SER A 158 -2.66 -12.12 -8.10
CA SER A 158 -2.45 -10.83 -7.43
C SER A 158 -3.45 -9.84 -7.98
N LYS A 159 -4.26 -9.24 -7.10
CA LYS A 159 -5.27 -8.24 -7.47
C LYS A 159 -4.71 -6.83 -7.38
N PRO A 160 -5.17 -5.90 -8.22
CA PRO A 160 -4.84 -4.49 -8.07
C PRO A 160 -5.43 -3.93 -6.77
N SER A 161 -4.77 -2.94 -6.21
CA SER A 161 -5.29 -2.19 -5.07
C SER A 161 -6.37 -1.20 -5.51
N ALA A 162 -7.20 -0.75 -4.54
CA ALA A 162 -8.18 0.30 -4.77
C ALA A 162 -7.55 1.60 -5.29
N PRO A 163 -8.31 2.49 -5.95
CA PRO A 163 -7.83 3.82 -6.29
C PRO A 163 -7.42 4.59 -5.04
N TYR A 164 -6.56 5.60 -5.20
CA TYR A 164 -6.00 6.31 -4.06
C TYR A 164 -7.02 7.16 -3.31
N ILE A 165 -6.92 7.11 -1.99
CA ILE A 165 -7.38 8.12 -1.06
C ILE A 165 -6.16 8.91 -0.56
N THR A 166 -6.35 10.00 0.18
CA THR A 166 -5.26 10.86 0.65
C THR A 166 -4.15 10.05 1.36
N SER A 167 -4.51 9.20 2.31
CA SER A 167 -3.54 8.43 3.10
C SER A 167 -2.77 7.40 2.27
N THR A 168 -3.45 6.69 1.37
CA THR A 168 -2.80 5.69 0.50
C THR A 168 -1.94 6.33 -0.58
N LEU A 169 -2.31 7.52 -1.09
CA LEU A 169 -1.46 8.30 -1.98
C LEU A 169 -0.16 8.72 -1.27
N GLN A 170 -0.25 9.24 -0.05
CA GLN A 170 0.91 9.63 0.75
C GLN A 170 1.85 8.45 1.01
N GLN A 171 1.30 7.27 1.35
CA GLN A 171 2.07 6.04 1.54
C GLN A 171 2.76 5.59 0.25
N ALA A 172 2.04 5.58 -0.87
CA ALA A 172 2.58 5.17 -2.16
C ALA A 172 3.65 6.16 -2.68
N ALA A 173 3.42 7.45 -2.54
CA ALA A 173 4.39 8.48 -2.91
C ALA A 173 5.67 8.39 -2.07
N SER A 174 5.56 8.12 -0.77
CA SER A 174 6.72 7.90 0.09
C SER A 174 7.51 6.65 -0.30
N THR A 175 6.84 5.53 -0.52
CA THR A 175 7.52 4.24 -0.79
C THR A 175 8.06 4.12 -2.21
N ARG A 176 7.36 4.69 -3.20
CA ARG A 176 7.73 4.55 -4.63
C ARG A 176 8.50 5.73 -5.19
N LEU A 177 8.26 6.93 -4.66
CA LEU A 177 8.87 8.17 -5.17
C LEU A 177 9.85 8.81 -4.18
N GLY A 178 9.84 8.40 -2.89
CA GLY A 178 10.62 9.01 -1.82
C GLY A 178 10.10 10.38 -1.39
N PHE A 179 8.82 10.69 -1.65
CA PHE A 179 8.24 11.99 -1.29
C PHE A 179 7.70 11.97 0.14
N GLY A 180 8.05 12.97 0.94
CA GLY A 180 7.41 13.21 2.24
C GLY A 180 5.95 13.63 2.09
N VAL A 181 5.17 13.50 3.16
CA VAL A 181 3.73 13.80 3.19
C VAL A 181 3.44 15.24 2.73
N LYS A 182 4.18 16.23 3.25
CA LYS A 182 4.01 17.64 2.88
C LYS A 182 4.23 17.88 1.39
N LYS A 183 5.32 17.32 0.83
CA LYS A 183 5.64 17.44 -0.59
C LYS A 183 4.56 16.80 -1.45
N THR A 184 4.11 15.60 -1.10
CA THR A 184 3.04 14.89 -1.82
C THR A 184 1.77 15.73 -1.89
N MET A 185 1.34 16.31 -0.76
CA MET A 185 0.12 17.11 -0.73
C MET A 185 0.25 18.44 -1.49
N MET A 186 1.41 19.07 -1.46
CA MET A 186 1.68 20.28 -2.25
C MET A 186 1.62 19.99 -3.75
N LEU A 187 2.23 18.90 -4.21
CA LEU A 187 2.20 18.50 -5.62
C LEU A 187 0.79 18.09 -6.07
N ALA A 188 0.07 17.33 -5.23
CA ALA A 188 -1.32 16.95 -5.50
C ALA A 188 -2.24 18.17 -5.59
N GLN A 189 -2.05 19.18 -4.74
CA GLN A 189 -2.79 20.44 -4.80
C GLN A 189 -2.57 21.13 -6.15
N ARG A 190 -1.33 21.25 -6.62
CA ARG A 190 -1.00 21.84 -7.91
C ARG A 190 -1.63 21.09 -9.08
N LEU A 191 -1.59 19.76 -9.05
CA LEU A 191 -2.24 18.92 -10.08
C LEU A 191 -3.76 19.11 -10.10
N TYR A 192 -4.39 19.21 -8.93
CA TYR A 192 -5.81 19.48 -8.81
C TYR A 192 -6.18 20.88 -9.34
N GLU A 193 -5.48 21.93 -8.91
CA GLU A 193 -5.72 23.30 -9.33
C GLU A 193 -5.53 23.49 -10.85
N ALA A 194 -4.64 22.71 -11.45
CA ALA A 194 -4.46 22.66 -12.90
C ALA A 194 -5.49 21.79 -13.64
N GLY A 195 -6.42 21.15 -12.92
CA GLY A 195 -7.49 20.32 -13.50
C GLY A 195 -7.03 18.93 -13.95
N TYR A 196 -5.85 18.46 -13.53
CA TYR A 196 -5.31 17.17 -13.97
C TYR A 196 -5.79 15.98 -13.14
N ILE A 197 -6.14 16.19 -11.87
CA ILE A 197 -6.68 15.15 -10.99
C ILE A 197 -7.92 15.60 -10.26
N THR A 198 -8.68 14.63 -9.71
CA THR A 198 -9.77 14.90 -8.77
C THR A 198 -9.24 15.44 -7.44
N TYR A 199 -10.13 15.93 -6.58
CA TYR A 199 -9.75 16.53 -5.31
C TYR A 199 -8.93 15.56 -4.45
N MET A 200 -7.75 15.99 -4.03
CA MET A 200 -6.76 15.15 -3.36
C MET A 200 -7.02 14.89 -1.87
N ARG A 201 -7.98 15.60 -1.25
CA ARG A 201 -8.35 15.36 0.15
C ARG A 201 -9.64 14.57 0.21
N THR A 202 -9.54 13.26 0.15
CA THR A 202 -10.67 12.33 0.14
C THR A 202 -10.33 11.07 0.93
N ASP A 203 -11.34 10.50 1.57
CA ASP A 203 -11.33 9.19 2.20
C ASP A 203 -12.16 8.16 1.42
N SER A 204 -12.72 8.56 0.27
CA SER A 204 -13.55 7.72 -0.59
C SER A 204 -12.72 7.04 -1.68
N THR A 205 -13.00 5.75 -1.90
CA THR A 205 -12.50 4.96 -3.03
C THR A 205 -13.50 4.87 -4.17
N ASN A 206 -14.62 5.58 -4.09
CA ASN A 206 -15.65 5.59 -5.12
C ASN A 206 -15.14 6.22 -6.41
N LEU A 207 -15.63 5.72 -7.53
CA LEU A 207 -15.35 6.24 -8.87
C LEU A 207 -16.68 6.53 -9.56
N SER A 208 -16.79 7.66 -10.26
CA SER A 208 -17.97 7.95 -11.07
C SER A 208 -18.13 6.95 -12.21
N LYS A 209 -19.36 6.71 -12.64
CA LYS A 209 -19.66 5.78 -13.75
C LYS A 209 -18.93 6.19 -15.03
N ASP A 210 -18.88 7.49 -15.31
CA ASP A 210 -18.21 8.04 -16.50
C ASP A 210 -16.70 7.82 -16.44
N ALA A 211 -16.07 8.03 -15.28
CA ALA A 211 -14.65 7.78 -15.10
C ALA A 211 -14.31 6.30 -15.29
N VAL A 212 -15.14 5.40 -14.76
CA VAL A 212 -14.99 3.95 -14.95
C VAL A 212 -15.18 3.58 -16.42
N GLY A 213 -16.21 4.09 -17.09
CA GLY A 213 -16.45 3.87 -18.52
C GLY A 213 -15.24 4.29 -19.36
N ASN A 214 -14.81 5.55 -19.23
CA ASN A 214 -13.65 6.09 -19.94
C ASN A 214 -12.36 5.31 -19.68
N CYS A 215 -12.15 4.84 -18.43
CA CYS A 215 -11.00 4.02 -18.07
C CYS A 215 -11.04 2.66 -18.77
N ARG A 216 -12.19 2.02 -18.80
CA ARG A 216 -12.38 0.72 -19.46
C ARG A 216 -12.18 0.82 -20.97
N ASP A 217 -12.74 1.84 -21.61
CA ASP A 217 -12.52 2.11 -23.05
C ASP A 217 -11.04 2.35 -23.36
N TYR A 218 -10.35 3.08 -22.46
CA TYR A 218 -8.92 3.30 -22.58
C TYR A 218 -8.12 1.97 -22.46
N ILE A 219 -8.47 1.11 -21.50
CA ILE A 219 -7.83 -0.20 -21.32
C ILE A 219 -8.04 -1.07 -22.57
N GLU A 220 -9.27 -1.16 -23.07
CA GLU A 220 -9.59 -1.95 -24.26
C GLU A 220 -8.78 -1.50 -25.47
N LYS A 221 -8.71 -0.21 -25.72
CA LYS A 221 -7.96 0.38 -26.86
C LYS A 221 -6.45 0.23 -26.73
N SER A 222 -5.91 0.31 -25.52
CA SER A 222 -4.45 0.39 -25.31
C SER A 222 -3.80 -0.95 -24.99
N TYR A 223 -4.54 -1.87 -24.36
CA TYR A 223 -4.01 -3.14 -23.86
C TYR A 223 -4.75 -4.35 -24.41
N GLY A 224 -5.99 -4.21 -24.86
CA GLY A 224 -6.84 -5.27 -25.36
C GLY A 224 -7.96 -5.66 -24.40
N LYS A 225 -8.99 -6.29 -24.94
CA LYS A 225 -10.17 -6.75 -24.18
C LYS A 225 -9.83 -7.81 -23.14
N GLU A 226 -8.78 -8.59 -23.38
CA GLU A 226 -8.28 -9.61 -22.46
C GLU A 226 -7.76 -9.08 -21.13
N TYR A 227 -7.56 -7.76 -21.01
CA TYR A 227 -7.18 -7.11 -19.74
C TYR A 227 -8.37 -6.60 -18.95
N LEU A 228 -9.58 -6.65 -19.50
CA LEU A 228 -10.78 -6.15 -18.85
C LEU A 228 -11.59 -7.28 -18.20
N PRO A 229 -12.05 -7.11 -16.95
CA PRO A 229 -13.09 -7.97 -16.39
C PRO A 229 -14.44 -7.70 -17.09
N ASP A 230 -15.34 -8.68 -17.10
CA ASP A 230 -16.66 -8.54 -17.71
C ASP A 230 -17.46 -7.37 -17.10
N ASN A 231 -17.38 -7.22 -15.79
CA ASN A 231 -18.03 -6.16 -15.06
C ASN A 231 -17.00 -5.15 -14.49
N PRO A 232 -17.37 -3.88 -14.36
CA PRO A 232 -16.55 -2.90 -13.66
C PRO A 232 -16.20 -3.35 -12.24
N ILE A 233 -14.96 -3.09 -11.80
CA ILE A 233 -14.53 -3.38 -10.45
C ILE A 233 -14.99 -2.25 -9.52
N GLY A 234 -15.88 -2.56 -8.58
CA GLY A 234 -16.31 -1.65 -7.52
C GLY A 234 -15.40 -1.76 -6.31
N TYR A 235 -15.15 -0.63 -5.66
CA TYR A 235 -14.42 -0.56 -4.38
C TYR A 235 -15.34 0.07 -3.34
N SER A 236 -15.55 -0.61 -2.21
CA SER A 236 -16.32 -0.05 -1.10
C SER A 236 -15.45 0.93 -0.31
N SER A 237 -16.00 2.09 -0.03
CA SER A 237 -15.44 3.02 0.95
C SER A 237 -15.66 2.48 2.36
N LYS A 238 -14.80 2.90 3.32
CA LYS A 238 -15.01 2.57 4.74
C LYS A 238 -16.31 3.17 5.24
N ASP A 239 -16.93 2.52 6.22
CA ASP A 239 -18.10 3.07 6.91
C ASP A 239 -17.82 4.49 7.42
N GLY A 240 -18.71 5.43 7.08
CA GLY A 240 -18.57 6.85 7.42
C GLY A 240 -17.74 7.70 6.45
N ALA A 241 -17.27 7.15 5.32
CA ALA A 241 -16.78 7.97 4.22
C ALA A 241 -17.93 8.81 3.64
N GLN A 242 -17.63 10.05 3.24
CA GLN A 242 -18.66 10.89 2.63
C GLN A 242 -19.02 10.36 1.24
N GLU A 243 -20.23 9.92 1.05
CA GLU A 243 -20.73 9.30 -0.22
C GLU A 243 -20.54 10.21 -1.46
N ALA A 244 -20.52 11.52 -1.25
CA ALA A 244 -20.31 12.50 -2.32
C ALA A 244 -18.86 12.66 -2.77
N HIS A 245 -17.89 12.01 -2.09
CA HIS A 245 -16.49 12.12 -2.43
C HIS A 245 -16.06 11.03 -3.42
N GLU A 246 -15.22 11.41 -4.37
CA GLU A 246 -14.58 10.51 -5.32
C GLU A 246 -13.13 10.24 -4.93
N ALA A 247 -12.58 9.10 -5.39
CA ALA A 247 -11.17 8.75 -5.22
C ALA A 247 -10.25 9.72 -6.00
N ILE A 248 -8.97 9.71 -5.65
CA ILE A 248 -7.95 10.48 -6.36
C ILE A 248 -7.62 9.75 -7.68
N ARG A 249 -7.96 10.37 -8.80
CA ARG A 249 -7.74 9.86 -10.14
C ARG A 249 -7.38 10.97 -11.13
N PRO A 250 -6.83 10.66 -12.31
CA PRO A 250 -6.73 11.64 -13.38
C PRO A 250 -8.12 12.09 -13.85
N SER A 251 -8.26 13.35 -14.18
CA SER A 251 -9.50 13.90 -14.77
C SER A 251 -9.73 13.34 -16.18
N GLN A 252 -8.64 13.09 -16.92
CA GLN A 252 -8.67 12.53 -18.27
C GLN A 252 -7.68 11.36 -18.36
N VAL A 253 -8.19 10.13 -18.48
CA VAL A 253 -7.36 8.93 -18.52
C VAL A 253 -6.43 8.84 -19.74
N ALA A 254 -6.82 9.46 -20.85
CA ALA A 254 -6.01 9.48 -22.07
C ALA A 254 -4.76 10.36 -21.96
N LEU A 255 -4.74 11.34 -21.03
CA LEU A 255 -3.63 12.24 -20.83
C LEU A 255 -2.49 11.54 -20.07
N LYS A 256 -1.29 11.57 -20.64
CA LYS A 256 -0.08 10.99 -20.04
C LYS A 256 0.71 12.03 -19.27
N SER A 257 1.50 11.58 -18.31
CA SER A 257 2.35 12.46 -17.49
C SER A 257 3.27 13.38 -18.30
N ALA A 258 3.83 12.90 -19.43
CA ALA A 258 4.68 13.69 -20.31
C ALA A 258 3.93 14.77 -21.12
N GLN A 259 2.61 14.79 -21.09
CA GLN A 259 1.75 15.75 -21.81
C GLN A 259 1.23 16.86 -20.90
N LEU A 260 1.57 16.83 -19.60
CA LEU A 260 1.17 17.86 -18.65
C LEU A 260 1.89 19.18 -18.98
N SER A 261 1.11 20.26 -19.11
CA SER A 261 1.65 21.60 -19.38
C SER A 261 1.97 22.30 -18.07
N ASN A 262 3.09 23.01 -18.04
CA ASN A 262 3.53 23.84 -16.90
C ASN A 262 3.67 23.11 -15.58
N MET A 263 4.00 21.79 -15.60
CA MET A 263 4.23 20.98 -14.41
C MET A 263 5.70 20.67 -14.24
N GLU A 264 6.16 20.71 -13.00
CA GLU A 264 7.50 20.25 -12.64
C GLU A 264 7.60 18.72 -12.70
N ARG A 265 8.79 18.20 -12.91
CA ARG A 265 9.07 16.75 -13.02
C ARG A 265 8.49 15.92 -11.86
N ASP A 266 8.50 16.44 -10.65
CA ASP A 266 7.96 15.72 -9.49
C ASP A 266 6.43 15.67 -9.50
N SER A 267 5.75 16.69 -10.05
CA SER A 267 4.31 16.66 -10.32
C SER A 267 3.95 15.61 -11.38
N GLU A 268 4.74 15.52 -12.46
CA GLU A 268 4.57 14.49 -13.50
C GLU A 268 4.72 13.07 -12.91
N ARG A 269 5.72 12.87 -12.04
CA ARG A 269 5.93 11.57 -11.36
C ARG A 269 4.77 11.20 -10.42
N LEU A 270 4.24 12.18 -9.70
CA LEU A 270 3.07 11.97 -8.83
C LEU A 270 1.81 11.68 -9.64
N TYR A 271 1.60 12.41 -10.75
CA TYR A 271 0.51 12.15 -11.68
C TYR A 271 0.59 10.75 -12.27
N GLU A 272 1.77 10.32 -12.73
CA GLU A 272 2.00 8.99 -13.25
C GLU A 272 1.66 7.90 -12.22
N LEU A 273 2.01 8.11 -10.94
CA LEU A 273 1.66 7.22 -9.85
C LEU A 273 0.14 7.09 -9.69
N ILE A 274 -0.58 8.22 -9.71
CA ILE A 274 -2.04 8.28 -9.62
C ILE A 274 -2.68 7.61 -10.84
N TRP A 275 -2.20 7.95 -12.02
CA TRP A 275 -2.69 7.43 -13.29
C TRP A 275 -2.57 5.89 -13.36
N ARG A 276 -1.39 5.35 -13.03
CA ARG A 276 -1.16 3.90 -13.03
C ARG A 276 -2.10 3.17 -12.07
N GLN A 277 -2.29 3.70 -10.88
CA GLN A 277 -3.18 3.09 -9.89
C GLN A 277 -4.64 3.09 -10.38
N PHE A 278 -5.09 4.20 -10.97
CA PHE A 278 -6.43 4.33 -11.51
C PHE A 278 -6.70 3.36 -12.66
N VAL A 279 -5.78 3.24 -13.61
CA VAL A 279 -5.94 2.29 -14.72
C VAL A 279 -5.86 0.85 -14.19
N ALA A 280 -4.85 0.55 -13.38
CA ALA A 280 -4.65 -0.78 -12.80
C ALA A 280 -5.88 -1.27 -12.02
N CYS A 281 -6.58 -0.37 -11.30
CA CYS A 281 -7.72 -0.76 -10.47
C CYS A 281 -8.92 -1.28 -11.27
N GLN A 282 -9.00 -1.04 -12.58
CA GLN A 282 -10.05 -1.55 -13.47
C GLN A 282 -9.58 -2.72 -14.37
N MET A 283 -8.35 -3.24 -14.15
CA MET A 283 -7.79 -4.34 -14.94
C MET A 283 -7.93 -5.69 -14.21
N LEU A 284 -7.85 -6.76 -14.98
CA LEU A 284 -7.81 -8.13 -14.47
C LEU A 284 -6.58 -8.36 -13.57
N PRO A 285 -6.67 -9.28 -12.59
CA PRO A 285 -5.55 -9.70 -11.77
C PRO A 285 -4.39 -10.24 -12.58
N ALA A 286 -3.17 -10.11 -12.08
CA ALA A 286 -2.03 -10.87 -12.56
C ALA A 286 -2.14 -12.33 -12.10
N LEU A 287 -1.90 -13.29 -13.00
CA LEU A 287 -2.04 -14.72 -12.74
C LEU A 287 -0.67 -15.39 -12.73
N PHE A 288 -0.47 -16.30 -11.80
CA PHE A 288 0.77 -17.02 -11.60
C PHE A 288 0.53 -18.50 -11.38
N THR A 289 1.52 -19.31 -11.70
CA THR A 289 1.64 -20.67 -11.16
C THR A 289 2.68 -20.62 -10.04
N SER A 290 2.28 -20.93 -8.83
CA SER A 290 3.17 -21.07 -7.67
C SER A 290 3.52 -22.54 -7.47
N THR A 291 4.81 -22.89 -7.59
CA THR A 291 5.33 -24.23 -7.39
C THR A 291 5.93 -24.32 -5.99
N THR A 292 5.52 -25.33 -5.22
CA THR A 292 6.15 -25.68 -3.94
C THR A 292 6.73 -27.07 -4.05
N ILE A 293 8.01 -27.21 -3.74
CA ILE A 293 8.71 -28.52 -3.68
C ILE A 293 9.07 -28.76 -2.21
N VAL A 294 8.70 -29.94 -1.70
CA VAL A 294 9.04 -30.44 -0.38
C VAL A 294 9.98 -31.63 -0.53
N VAL A 295 11.10 -31.60 0.17
CA VAL A 295 12.16 -32.60 0.14
C VAL A 295 12.37 -33.11 1.55
N GLU A 296 12.48 -34.41 1.73
CA GLU A 296 12.84 -35.04 2.99
C GLU A 296 14.30 -35.49 2.99
N ALA A 297 14.98 -35.29 4.11
CA ALA A 297 16.33 -35.71 4.37
C ALA A 297 16.42 -36.22 5.80
N GLY A 298 16.23 -37.55 5.98
CA GLY A 298 16.06 -38.16 7.31
C GLY A 298 14.85 -37.58 8.04
N ASP A 299 15.05 -37.07 9.24
CA ASP A 299 14.01 -36.46 10.07
C ASP A 299 13.69 -34.99 9.66
N PHE A 300 14.41 -34.44 8.69
CA PHE A 300 14.25 -33.07 8.26
C PHE A 300 13.36 -32.95 7.01
N SER A 301 12.49 -31.94 7.02
CA SER A 301 11.74 -31.51 5.85
C SER A 301 12.25 -30.15 5.37
N LEU A 302 12.62 -30.09 4.11
CA LEU A 302 13.10 -28.89 3.44
C LEU A 302 12.10 -28.47 2.37
N ARG A 303 12.02 -27.17 2.10
CA ARG A 303 11.12 -26.67 1.04
C ARG A 303 11.74 -25.54 0.24
N THR A 304 11.29 -25.43 -0.98
CA THR A 304 11.47 -24.24 -1.83
C THR A 304 10.18 -23.87 -2.49
N ARG A 305 10.08 -22.60 -2.89
CA ARG A 305 8.93 -22.06 -3.62
C ARG A 305 9.41 -21.27 -4.80
N GLY A 306 8.79 -21.53 -5.93
CA GLY A 306 8.94 -20.74 -7.15
C GLY A 306 7.61 -20.16 -7.60
N ARG A 307 7.69 -19.21 -8.53
CA ARG A 307 6.51 -18.60 -9.14
C ARG A 307 6.82 -18.23 -10.58
N ILE A 308 5.88 -18.53 -11.47
CA ILE A 308 5.96 -18.16 -12.88
C ILE A 308 4.72 -17.36 -13.24
N MET A 309 4.91 -16.19 -13.83
CA MET A 309 3.82 -15.38 -14.35
C MET A 309 3.18 -16.06 -15.56
N ARG A 310 1.85 -16.15 -15.57
CA ARG A 310 1.05 -16.69 -16.70
C ARG A 310 0.33 -15.61 -17.46
N PHE A 311 -0.11 -14.58 -16.74
CA PHE A 311 -0.76 -13.40 -17.30
C PHE A 311 -0.39 -12.20 -16.44
N ASP A 312 0.07 -11.14 -17.06
CA ASP A 312 0.56 -9.96 -16.33
C ASP A 312 -0.59 -9.08 -15.79
N GLY A 313 -1.78 -9.10 -16.40
CA GLY A 313 -2.93 -8.36 -15.94
C GLY A 313 -2.61 -6.90 -15.65
N TYR A 314 -3.07 -6.41 -14.47
CA TYR A 314 -2.81 -5.03 -14.05
C TYR A 314 -1.32 -4.67 -13.91
N SER A 315 -0.44 -5.67 -13.72
CA SER A 315 1.00 -5.40 -13.56
C SER A 315 1.65 -4.90 -14.86
N ARG A 316 0.97 -5.03 -15.99
CA ARG A 316 1.33 -4.39 -17.27
C ARG A 316 1.44 -2.88 -17.15
N VAL A 317 0.53 -2.27 -16.40
CA VAL A 317 0.49 -0.81 -16.17
C VAL A 317 1.25 -0.43 -14.91
N GLN A 318 1.18 -1.27 -13.88
CA GLN A 318 1.77 -1.03 -12.58
C GLN A 318 2.72 -2.18 -12.19
N PRO A 319 3.95 -2.21 -12.76
CA PRO A 319 4.93 -3.22 -12.41
C PRO A 319 5.24 -3.22 -10.92
N SER A 320 5.55 -4.40 -10.38
CA SER A 320 6.01 -4.53 -9.00
C SER A 320 7.34 -3.78 -8.82
N ALA A 321 7.44 -3.04 -7.71
CA ALA A 321 8.69 -2.38 -7.33
C ALA A 321 9.72 -3.34 -6.70
N SER A 322 9.32 -4.58 -6.43
CA SER A 322 10.14 -5.56 -5.71
C SER A 322 10.76 -6.57 -6.67
N LYS A 323 12.10 -6.69 -6.65
CA LYS A 323 12.83 -7.79 -7.31
C LYS A 323 12.41 -9.19 -6.81
N LYS A 324 11.77 -9.28 -5.64
CA LYS A 324 11.23 -10.55 -5.12
C LYS A 324 10.04 -11.08 -5.93
N ASP A 325 9.48 -10.26 -6.80
CA ASP A 325 8.37 -10.62 -7.68
C ASP A 325 8.84 -11.09 -9.06
N GLU A 326 10.16 -11.21 -9.30
CA GLU A 326 10.69 -11.83 -10.51
C GLU A 326 10.36 -13.33 -10.52
N ASP A 327 10.15 -13.86 -11.71
CA ASP A 327 9.86 -15.28 -11.91
C ASP A 327 11.02 -16.13 -11.38
N LEU A 328 10.75 -16.97 -10.38
CA LEU A 328 11.65 -18.00 -9.92
C LEU A 328 11.18 -19.35 -10.49
N ILE A 329 11.81 -19.75 -11.57
CA ILE A 329 11.51 -21.02 -12.25
C ILE A 329 12.29 -22.11 -11.52
N LEU A 330 11.57 -23.02 -10.88
CA LEU A 330 12.17 -24.20 -10.27
C LEU A 330 12.39 -25.30 -11.31
N PRO A 331 13.48 -26.09 -11.20
CA PRO A 331 13.71 -27.25 -12.04
C PRO A 331 12.56 -28.26 -11.95
N ASP A 332 12.42 -29.04 -13.02
CA ASP A 332 11.45 -30.12 -13.03
C ASP A 332 11.96 -31.27 -12.17
N VAL A 333 11.15 -31.66 -11.18
CA VAL A 333 11.40 -32.78 -10.26
C VAL A 333 10.09 -33.46 -9.94
N ASN A 334 10.13 -34.78 -9.77
CA ASN A 334 8.97 -35.59 -9.44
C ASN A 334 9.11 -36.18 -8.01
N LYS A 335 8.00 -36.58 -7.44
CA LYS A 335 8.00 -37.34 -6.19
C LYS A 335 8.87 -38.59 -6.33
N GLY A 336 9.77 -38.79 -5.36
CA GLY A 336 10.70 -39.91 -5.35
C GLY A 336 12.08 -39.59 -5.97
N ASP A 337 12.22 -38.46 -6.67
CA ASP A 337 13.53 -38.07 -7.21
C ASP A 337 14.53 -37.82 -6.07
N VAL A 338 15.75 -38.33 -6.28
CA VAL A 338 16.86 -38.10 -5.34
C VAL A 338 17.68 -36.93 -5.84
N LEU A 339 17.84 -35.93 -4.96
CA LEU A 339 18.65 -34.74 -5.21
C LEU A 339 20.04 -34.90 -4.64
N THR A 340 21.05 -34.40 -5.33
CA THR A 340 22.43 -34.45 -4.86
C THR A 340 22.76 -33.18 -4.07
N LEU A 341 23.11 -33.32 -2.82
CA LEU A 341 23.60 -32.24 -1.97
C LEU A 341 24.93 -31.70 -2.50
N LYS A 342 25.05 -30.39 -2.63
CA LYS A 342 26.29 -29.69 -2.97
C LYS A 342 26.87 -29.00 -1.76
N GLN A 343 26.03 -28.26 -1.03
CA GLN A 343 26.49 -27.49 0.12
C GLN A 343 25.34 -27.29 1.13
N LEU A 344 25.67 -27.29 2.42
CA LEU A 344 24.80 -26.78 3.48
C LEU A 344 25.33 -25.42 3.94
N SER A 345 24.45 -24.45 4.04
CA SER A 345 24.79 -23.06 4.38
C SER A 345 23.99 -22.62 5.62
N PRO A 346 24.55 -22.82 6.84
CA PRO A 346 23.97 -22.23 8.03
C PRO A 346 24.21 -20.72 8.08
N SER A 347 23.25 -19.97 8.54
CA SER A 347 23.37 -18.52 8.72
C SER A 347 22.76 -18.08 10.03
N GLN A 348 23.52 -17.29 10.80
CA GLN A 348 23.10 -16.71 12.08
C GLN A 348 22.24 -15.46 11.82
N HIS A 349 21.17 -15.33 12.54
CA HIS A 349 20.27 -14.20 12.51
C HIS A 349 19.84 -13.82 13.92
N PHE A 350 19.42 -12.57 14.06
CA PHE A 350 18.78 -12.07 15.26
C PHE A 350 17.44 -11.47 14.91
N THR A 351 16.44 -11.70 15.76
CA THR A 351 15.17 -10.99 15.64
C THR A 351 15.40 -9.49 15.76
N LYS A 352 14.59 -8.69 15.08
CA LYS A 352 14.74 -7.24 15.06
C LYS A 352 13.52 -6.60 15.70
N ALA A 353 13.74 -5.54 16.47
CA ALA A 353 12.68 -4.70 16.97
C ALA A 353 11.82 -4.16 15.81
N ALA A 354 10.57 -3.82 16.10
CA ALA A 354 9.73 -3.10 15.15
C ALA A 354 10.44 -1.80 14.70
N PRO A 355 10.44 -1.46 13.41
CA PRO A 355 11.09 -0.25 12.94
C PRO A 355 10.41 1.00 13.50
N ARG A 356 11.16 2.09 13.64
CA ARG A 356 10.59 3.40 13.93
C ARG A 356 9.62 3.80 12.83
N PHE A 357 8.63 4.62 13.20
CA PHE A 357 7.71 5.14 12.21
C PHE A 357 8.43 6.05 11.21
N SER A 358 8.23 5.77 9.92
CA SER A 358 8.39 6.77 8.86
C SER A 358 7.08 7.59 8.77
N GLU A 359 7.10 8.73 8.08
CA GLU A 359 5.87 9.52 7.84
C GLU A 359 4.76 8.63 7.27
N ALA A 360 5.05 7.82 6.25
CA ALA A 360 4.08 6.93 5.62
C ALA A 360 3.52 5.87 6.57
N SER A 361 4.37 5.25 7.39
CA SER A 361 3.92 4.22 8.35
C SER A 361 3.15 4.82 9.52
N LEU A 362 3.46 6.06 9.92
CA LEU A 362 2.68 6.78 10.94
C LEU A 362 1.29 7.15 10.42
N VAL A 363 1.20 7.66 9.19
CA VAL A 363 -0.10 7.93 8.52
C VAL A 363 -0.94 6.66 8.46
N LYS A 364 -0.33 5.53 8.07
CA LYS A 364 -1.02 4.23 8.04
C LYS A 364 -1.53 3.79 9.42
N GLU A 365 -0.74 4.00 10.47
CA GLU A 365 -1.12 3.63 11.85
C GLU A 365 -2.24 4.54 12.36
N LEU A 366 -2.16 5.86 12.13
CA LEU A 366 -3.23 6.81 12.46
C LEU A 366 -4.54 6.44 11.76
N GLU A 367 -4.48 6.12 10.47
CA GLU A 367 -5.65 5.68 9.70
C GLU A 367 -6.25 4.38 10.25
N LYS A 368 -5.40 3.40 10.59
CA LYS A 368 -5.83 2.12 11.18
C LYS A 368 -6.58 2.31 12.50
N GLN A 369 -6.16 3.29 13.29
CA GLN A 369 -6.78 3.63 14.57
C GLN A 369 -7.95 4.61 14.44
N GLY A 370 -8.32 5.03 13.23
CA GLY A 370 -9.39 6.01 13.00
C GLY A 370 -9.06 7.42 13.48
N ILE A 371 -7.77 7.73 13.65
CA ILE A 371 -7.30 9.01 14.17
C ILE A 371 -6.99 9.98 13.03
N GLY A 372 -7.66 11.12 13.06
CA GLY A 372 -7.56 12.12 12.02
C GLY A 372 -8.34 11.72 10.75
N ARG A 373 -8.77 12.73 10.02
CA ARG A 373 -9.29 12.57 8.66
C ARG A 373 -8.34 13.28 7.70
N PRO A 374 -8.28 12.89 6.43
CA PRO A 374 -7.39 13.49 5.43
C PRO A 374 -7.78 14.93 5.04
N SER A 375 -8.60 15.59 5.81
CA SER A 375 -9.07 16.97 5.57
C SER A 375 -8.12 18.04 6.09
#